data_5ea70236c2f5467733bb18f0c0b3e23b
#
_entry.id   5ea70236c2f5467733bb18f0c0b3e23b
#
_cell.length_a   1.000
_cell.length_b   1.000
_cell.length_c   1.000
_cell.angle_alpha   90.00
_cell.angle_beta   90.00
_cell.angle_gamma   90.00
#
_symmetry.space_group_name_H-M   'P 1'
#
loop_
_entity.id
_entity.type
_entity.pdbx_description
1 polymer ?
#
loop_
_entity_poly.entity_id
_entity_poly.type
_entity_poly.pdbx_seq_one_letter_code
_entity_poly.pdbx_strand_id
1 'polypeptide(L)'
;MKLTLQLQLLPDDTQADALRSIVERFNEAATWLARVAFAHQCANKVGLQKLAYYELRARFGLPADTAIRCIAQVMEAYKRDKTFAPALRPQAAVPFSMRKNLGFKGPDWVSIQTLTGRVVVPYLMGTYQAQRFGFAHGKTDMV
;
A
#
# COMPACT_ATOMS: atom_id res chain seq x y z
N MET A 1 -20.77 9.85 7.03
CA MET A 1 -20.44 10.18 5.62
C MET A 1 -18.96 10.02 5.38
N LYS A 2 -18.60 9.39 4.27
CA LYS A 2 -17.19 9.22 3.89
C LYS A 2 -16.79 10.30 2.91
N LEU A 3 -15.65 10.92 3.14
CA LEU A 3 -15.04 11.88 2.23
C LEU A 3 -13.69 11.32 1.76
N THR A 4 -13.38 11.53 0.49
CA THR A 4 -12.06 11.26 -0.05
C THR A 4 -11.33 12.58 -0.24
N LEU A 5 -10.18 12.72 0.42
CA LEU A 5 -9.31 13.88 0.27
C LEU A 5 -8.07 13.47 -0.50
N GLN A 6 -7.74 14.23 -1.53
CA GLN A 6 -6.52 14.04 -2.30
C GLN A 6 -5.50 15.08 -1.92
N LEU A 7 -4.30 14.64 -1.60
CA LEU A 7 -3.17 15.51 -1.25
C LEU A 7 -2.08 15.29 -2.29
N GLN A 8 -1.45 16.37 -2.72
CA GLN A 8 -0.33 16.30 -3.66
C GLN A 8 0.98 16.19 -2.90
N LEU A 9 1.72 15.09 -3.12
CA LEU A 9 3.05 14.94 -2.57
C LEU A 9 4.05 15.77 -3.39
N LEU A 10 5.07 16.32 -2.72
CA LEU A 10 6.12 17.13 -3.32
C LEU A 10 7.49 16.49 -3.05
N PRO A 11 7.76 15.28 -3.56
CA PRO A 11 9.04 14.61 -3.33
C PRO A 11 10.16 15.25 -4.16
N ASP A 12 11.40 15.16 -3.65
CA ASP A 12 12.56 15.37 -4.50
C ASP A 12 12.78 14.15 -5.42
N ASP A 13 13.79 14.20 -6.30
CA ASP A 13 14.01 13.12 -7.27
C ASP A 13 14.31 11.78 -6.59
N THR A 14 15.10 11.76 -5.53
CA THR A 14 15.44 10.56 -4.76
C THR A 14 14.20 9.99 -4.08
N GLN A 15 13.41 10.85 -3.45
CA GLN A 15 12.16 10.44 -2.79
C GLN A 15 11.15 9.93 -3.81
N ALA A 16 11.03 10.58 -4.96
CA ALA A 16 10.12 10.15 -6.02
C ALA A 16 10.48 8.74 -6.52
N ASP A 17 11.77 8.46 -6.69
CA ASP A 17 12.23 7.13 -7.10
C ASP A 17 11.93 6.09 -6.03
N ALA A 18 12.12 6.40 -4.75
CA ALA A 18 11.82 5.50 -3.65
C ALA A 18 10.31 5.20 -3.57
N LEU A 19 9.47 6.21 -3.74
CA LEU A 19 8.01 6.04 -3.74
C LEU A 19 7.55 5.22 -4.94
N ARG A 20 8.10 5.48 -6.12
CA ARG A 20 7.77 4.70 -7.32
C ARG A 20 8.18 3.24 -7.13
N SER A 21 9.35 3.00 -6.57
CA SER A 21 9.85 1.64 -6.35
C SER A 21 8.97 0.83 -5.41
N ILE A 22 8.50 1.42 -4.31
CA ILE A 22 7.60 0.68 -3.40
C ILE A 22 6.26 0.38 -4.07
N VAL A 23 5.71 1.30 -4.85
CA VAL A 23 4.45 1.08 -5.56
C VAL A 23 4.60 -0.06 -6.58
N GLU A 24 5.62 -0.01 -7.40
CA GLU A 24 5.85 -1.03 -8.44
C GLU A 24 6.14 -2.40 -7.83
N ARG A 25 6.97 -2.44 -6.77
CA ARG A 25 7.29 -3.69 -6.09
C ARG A 25 6.08 -4.30 -5.39
N PHE A 26 5.26 -3.47 -4.75
CA PHE A 26 4.02 -3.94 -4.15
C PHE A 26 3.10 -4.59 -5.19
N ASN A 27 2.91 -3.94 -6.32
CA ASN A 27 2.02 -4.44 -7.36
C ASN A 27 2.56 -5.71 -8.02
N GLU A 28 3.87 -5.80 -8.20
CA GLU A 28 4.53 -7.04 -8.66
C GLU A 28 4.31 -8.18 -7.68
N ALA A 29 4.53 -7.92 -6.40
CA ALA A 29 4.33 -8.91 -5.33
C ALA A 29 2.87 -9.33 -5.22
N ALA A 30 1.93 -8.39 -5.33
CA ALA A 30 0.50 -8.67 -5.27
C ALA A 30 0.05 -9.54 -6.46
N THR A 31 0.60 -9.30 -7.64
CA THR A 31 0.32 -10.14 -8.82
C THR A 31 0.80 -11.57 -8.61
N TRP A 32 2.02 -11.74 -8.09
CA TRP A 32 2.54 -13.07 -7.75
C TRP A 32 1.68 -13.75 -6.68
N LEU A 33 1.34 -13.01 -5.63
CA LEU A 33 0.57 -13.52 -4.51
C LEU A 33 -0.85 -13.93 -4.93
N ALA A 34 -1.46 -13.19 -5.86
CA ALA A 34 -2.76 -13.55 -6.41
C ALA A 34 -2.71 -14.91 -7.09
N ARG A 35 -1.64 -15.21 -7.81
CA ARG A 35 -1.45 -16.53 -8.43
C ARG A 35 -1.30 -17.63 -7.39
N VAL A 36 -0.60 -17.37 -6.30
CA VAL A 36 -0.44 -18.31 -5.19
C VAL A 36 -1.79 -18.59 -4.53
N ALA A 37 -2.55 -17.54 -4.21
CA ALA A 37 -3.87 -17.67 -3.59
C ALA A 37 -4.82 -18.48 -4.49
N PHE A 38 -4.82 -18.19 -5.78
CA PHE A 38 -5.66 -18.89 -6.75
C PHE A 38 -5.26 -20.36 -6.89
N ALA A 39 -3.95 -20.66 -6.99
CA ALA A 39 -3.45 -22.03 -7.15
C ALA A 39 -3.78 -22.90 -5.93
N HIS A 40 -3.72 -22.33 -4.72
CA HIS A 40 -4.02 -23.03 -3.48
C HIS A 40 -5.48 -22.91 -3.05
N GLN A 41 -6.31 -22.19 -3.81
CA GLN A 41 -7.71 -21.92 -3.49
C GLN A 41 -7.85 -21.39 -2.05
N CYS A 42 -6.92 -20.52 -1.65
CA CYS A 42 -6.80 -20.04 -0.29
C CYS A 42 -7.62 -18.77 -0.08
N ALA A 43 -8.75 -18.87 0.62
CA ALA A 43 -9.62 -17.75 0.96
C ALA A 43 -9.40 -17.22 2.37
N ASN A 44 -8.30 -17.60 3.01
CA ASN A 44 -8.02 -17.32 4.41
C ASN A 44 -6.73 -16.50 4.53
N LYS A 45 -6.83 -15.33 5.16
CA LYS A 45 -5.69 -14.44 5.35
C LYS A 45 -4.55 -15.10 6.14
N VAL A 46 -4.89 -15.87 7.20
CA VAL A 46 -3.89 -16.56 8.01
C VAL A 46 -3.20 -17.65 7.19
N GLY A 47 -3.96 -18.43 6.42
CA GLY A 47 -3.40 -19.46 5.55
C GLY A 47 -2.49 -18.87 4.48
N LEU A 48 -2.90 -17.78 3.84
CA LEU A 48 -2.09 -17.12 2.82
C LEU A 48 -0.82 -16.51 3.42
N GLN A 49 -0.92 -15.96 4.62
CA GLN A 49 0.23 -15.44 5.35
C GLN A 49 1.27 -16.54 5.62
N LYS A 50 0.84 -17.71 6.04
CA LYS A 50 1.74 -18.85 6.25
C LYS A 50 2.41 -19.30 4.96
N LEU A 51 1.70 -19.26 3.84
CA LEU A 51 2.25 -19.68 2.53
C LEU A 51 3.26 -18.70 1.97
N ALA A 52 3.08 -17.41 2.20
CA ALA A 52 3.74 -16.40 1.37
C ALA A 52 4.45 -15.28 2.12
N TYR A 53 4.24 -15.09 3.42
CA TYR A 53 4.79 -13.94 4.14
C TYR A 53 6.31 -13.81 4.01
N TYR A 54 7.03 -14.92 4.22
CA TYR A 54 8.48 -14.89 4.16
C TYR A 54 9.00 -14.64 2.74
N GLU A 55 8.30 -15.13 1.73
CA GLU A 55 8.63 -14.85 0.33
C GLU A 55 8.43 -13.38 -0.01
N LEU A 56 7.34 -12.78 0.47
CA LEU A 56 7.12 -11.34 0.28
C LEU A 56 8.25 -10.51 0.89
N ARG A 57 8.73 -10.92 2.07
CA ARG A 57 9.84 -10.26 2.73
C ARG A 57 11.18 -10.49 2.04
N ALA A 58 11.49 -11.75 1.71
CA ALA A 58 12.79 -12.14 1.19
C ALA A 58 12.92 -11.87 -0.32
N ARG A 59 11.94 -12.30 -1.09
CA ARG A 59 12.00 -12.21 -2.56
C ARG A 59 11.66 -10.81 -3.07
N PHE A 60 10.62 -10.20 -2.52
CA PHE A 60 10.17 -8.87 -2.97
C PHE A 60 10.68 -7.73 -2.11
N GLY A 61 11.32 -8.03 -0.98
CA GLY A 61 11.89 -7.03 -0.11
C GLY A 61 10.88 -6.11 0.57
N LEU A 62 9.61 -6.53 0.67
CA LEU A 62 8.57 -5.70 1.27
C LEU A 62 8.77 -5.59 2.77
N PRO A 63 8.65 -4.38 3.35
CA PRO A 63 8.60 -4.23 4.82
C PRO A 63 7.43 -5.02 5.42
N ALA A 64 7.53 -5.36 6.71
CA ALA A 64 6.55 -6.22 7.37
C ALA A 64 5.11 -5.74 7.23
N ASP A 65 4.86 -4.46 7.52
CA ASP A 65 3.50 -3.90 7.42
C ASP A 65 3.01 -3.85 5.98
N THR A 66 3.90 -3.58 5.04
CA THR A 66 3.58 -3.57 3.61
C THR A 66 3.24 -4.97 3.11
N ALA A 67 3.99 -5.99 3.56
CA ALA A 67 3.70 -7.39 3.21
C ALA A 67 2.32 -7.82 3.72
N ILE A 68 1.97 -7.44 4.95
CA ILE A 68 0.66 -7.74 5.54
C ILE A 68 -0.46 -7.04 4.76
N ARG A 69 -0.26 -5.79 4.35
CA ARG A 69 -1.24 -5.07 3.52
C ARG A 69 -1.39 -5.72 2.14
N CYS A 70 -0.32 -6.21 1.58
CA CYS A 70 -0.35 -6.94 0.31
C CYS A 70 -1.22 -8.20 0.42
N ILE A 71 -1.05 -8.96 1.48
CA ILE A 71 -1.85 -10.16 1.75
C ILE A 71 -3.33 -9.80 1.88
N ALA A 72 -3.64 -8.75 2.64
CA ALA A 72 -5.02 -8.30 2.83
C ALA A 72 -5.67 -7.89 1.51
N GLN A 73 -4.95 -7.15 0.66
CA GLN A 73 -5.48 -6.70 -0.63
C GLN A 73 -5.75 -7.85 -1.58
N VAL A 74 -4.83 -8.80 -1.67
CA VAL A 74 -5.00 -9.98 -2.52
C VAL A 74 -6.16 -10.83 -2.03
N MET A 75 -6.32 -10.95 -0.71
CA MET A 75 -7.42 -11.72 -0.13
C MET A 75 -8.77 -11.10 -0.44
N GLU A 76 -8.88 -9.77 -0.37
CA GLU A 76 -10.11 -9.07 -0.77
C GLU A 76 -10.44 -9.31 -2.25
N ALA A 77 -9.43 -9.24 -3.12
CA ALA A 77 -9.61 -9.49 -4.54
C ALA A 77 -10.05 -10.93 -4.82
N TYR A 78 -9.44 -11.90 -4.13
CA TYR A 78 -9.80 -13.31 -4.28
C TYR A 78 -11.22 -13.59 -3.82
N LYS A 79 -11.63 -13.02 -2.68
CA LYS A 79 -13.00 -13.18 -2.17
C LYS A 79 -14.05 -12.59 -3.10
N ARG A 80 -13.69 -11.51 -3.81
CA ARG A 80 -14.59 -10.83 -4.74
C ARG A 80 -14.80 -11.65 -6.02
N ASP A 81 -13.74 -12.26 -6.53
CA ASP A 81 -13.79 -13.10 -7.73
C ASP A 81 -12.74 -14.21 -7.62
N LYS A 82 -13.22 -15.46 -7.54
CA LYS A 82 -12.38 -16.65 -7.42
C LYS A 82 -12.09 -17.33 -8.75
N THR A 83 -12.52 -16.73 -9.85
CA THR A 83 -12.43 -17.37 -11.17
C THR A 83 -11.12 -17.12 -11.88
N PHE A 84 -10.39 -16.05 -11.52
CA PHE A 84 -9.09 -15.75 -12.12
C PHE A 84 -8.19 -14.99 -11.14
N ALA A 85 -6.87 -15.14 -11.34
CA ALA A 85 -5.87 -14.40 -10.58
C ALA A 85 -5.64 -13.04 -11.26
N PRO A 86 -5.94 -11.91 -10.58
CA PRO A 86 -5.73 -10.60 -11.20
C PRO A 86 -4.25 -10.28 -11.39
N ALA A 87 -3.93 -9.59 -12.48
CA ALA A 87 -2.63 -9.00 -12.71
C ALA A 87 -2.72 -7.49 -12.49
N LEU A 88 -1.95 -6.96 -11.55
CA LEU A 88 -1.99 -5.55 -11.19
C LEU A 88 -1.01 -4.75 -12.04
N ARG A 89 -1.45 -3.58 -12.50
CA ARG A 89 -0.56 -2.66 -13.22
C ARG A 89 0.54 -2.17 -12.26
N PRO A 90 1.77 -1.89 -12.76
CA PRO A 90 2.85 -1.43 -11.90
C PRO A 90 2.51 -0.16 -11.11
N GLN A 91 1.67 0.71 -11.66
CA GLN A 91 1.28 1.97 -11.03
C GLN A 91 -0.11 1.93 -10.37
N ALA A 92 -0.66 0.73 -10.12
CA ALA A 92 -1.94 0.62 -9.42
C ALA A 92 -1.84 1.20 -8.01
N ALA A 93 -2.95 1.76 -7.51
CA ALA A 93 -2.99 2.37 -6.18
C ALA A 93 -2.59 1.36 -5.09
N VAL A 94 -1.76 1.81 -4.16
CA VAL A 94 -1.24 0.98 -3.07
C VAL A 94 -1.83 1.43 -1.75
N PRO A 95 -2.46 0.53 -0.97
CA PRO A 95 -2.99 0.88 0.35
C PRO A 95 -1.90 0.97 1.40
N PHE A 96 -2.07 1.90 2.34
CA PHE A 96 -1.18 2.08 3.48
C PHE A 96 -1.97 2.05 4.78
N SER A 97 -1.33 1.58 5.83
CA SER A 97 -1.91 1.54 7.18
C SER A 97 -1.42 2.76 7.96
N MET A 98 -2.37 3.61 8.36
CA MET A 98 -2.06 4.81 9.15
C MET A 98 -1.31 4.44 10.43
N ARG A 99 -0.28 5.20 10.76
CA ARG A 99 0.58 5.02 11.93
C ARG A 99 1.49 3.78 11.88
N LYS A 100 1.39 2.99 10.81
CA LYS A 100 2.28 1.84 10.59
C LYS A 100 3.29 2.14 9.48
N ASN A 101 2.87 2.02 8.23
CA ASN A 101 3.74 2.31 7.10
C ASN A 101 3.51 3.68 6.46
N LEU A 102 2.61 4.48 7.01
CA LEU A 102 2.39 5.86 6.62
C LEU A 102 1.95 6.65 7.86
N GLY A 103 2.49 7.85 8.06
CA GLY A 103 2.10 8.70 9.17
C GLY A 103 2.35 10.17 8.87
N PHE A 104 1.42 11.03 9.28
CA PHE A 104 1.57 12.46 9.10
C PHE A 104 2.49 13.04 10.18
N LYS A 105 3.44 13.89 9.76
CA LYS A 105 4.41 14.57 10.62
C LYS A 105 4.17 16.06 10.53
N GLY A 106 3.38 16.60 11.47
CA GLY A 106 3.01 18.00 11.44
C GLY A 106 2.03 18.31 10.29
N PRO A 107 1.79 19.61 10.01
CA PRO A 107 0.76 20.01 9.06
C PRO A 107 1.15 19.85 7.59
N ASP A 108 2.46 19.69 7.27
CA ASP A 108 2.95 19.77 5.90
C ASP A 108 3.76 18.57 5.44
N TRP A 109 3.98 17.55 6.30
CA TRP A 109 4.88 16.46 6.03
C TRP A 109 4.21 15.11 6.28
N VAL A 110 4.54 14.13 5.44
CA VAL A 110 4.09 12.75 5.62
C VAL A 110 5.28 11.80 5.55
N SER A 111 5.34 10.85 6.50
CA SER A 111 6.36 9.81 6.54
C SER A 111 5.81 8.55 5.89
N ILE A 112 6.51 8.02 4.90
CA ILE A 112 6.06 6.86 4.12
C ILE A 112 7.16 5.79 4.12
N GLN A 113 6.80 4.56 4.45
CA GLN A 113 7.72 3.43 4.39
C GLN A 113 7.98 3.03 2.93
N THR A 114 9.26 2.97 2.54
CA THR A 114 9.68 2.50 1.22
C THR A 114 10.51 1.23 1.36
N LEU A 115 11.01 0.70 0.24
CA LEU A 115 11.87 -0.49 0.25
C LEU A 115 13.19 -0.27 1.00
N THR A 116 13.68 0.96 1.02
CA THR A 116 14.98 1.31 1.60
C THR A 116 14.88 2.05 2.92
N GLY A 117 13.70 2.16 3.51
CA GLY A 117 13.46 2.87 4.75
C GLY A 117 12.33 3.87 4.63
N ARG A 118 12.21 4.74 5.63
CA ARG A 118 11.16 5.76 5.61
C ARG A 118 11.66 7.03 4.95
N VAL A 119 10.77 7.67 4.18
CA VAL A 119 11.02 9.00 3.63
C VAL A 119 9.98 9.96 4.20
N VAL A 120 10.39 11.20 4.48
CA VAL A 120 9.49 12.26 4.93
C VAL A 120 9.33 13.23 3.78
N VAL A 121 8.12 13.33 3.24
CA VAL A 121 7.82 14.06 2.02
C VAL A 121 6.85 15.19 2.34
N PRO A 122 7.12 16.43 1.86
CA PRO A 122 6.15 17.51 2.00
C PRO A 122 4.94 17.27 1.09
N TYR A 123 3.79 17.81 1.50
CA TYR A 123 2.60 17.74 0.67
C TYR A 123 1.86 19.06 0.66
N LEU A 124 1.09 19.29 -0.42
CA LEU A 124 0.19 20.43 -0.55
C LEU A 124 -1.22 20.02 -0.17
N MET A 125 -1.90 20.89 0.56
CA MET A 125 -3.27 20.71 0.98
C MET A 125 -4.04 21.99 0.67
N GLY A 126 -5.12 21.87 -0.10
CA GLY A 126 -6.00 22.99 -0.39
C GLY A 126 -6.86 23.37 0.83
N THR A 127 -7.54 24.52 0.74
CA THR A 127 -8.41 25.01 1.82
C THR A 127 -9.48 23.97 2.20
N TYR A 128 -10.10 23.36 1.20
CA TYR A 128 -11.14 22.35 1.43
C TYR A 128 -10.59 21.16 2.22
N GLN A 129 -9.44 20.64 1.83
CA GLN A 129 -8.80 19.51 2.50
C GLN A 129 -8.38 19.89 3.93
N ALA A 130 -7.80 21.09 4.11
CA ALA A 130 -7.33 21.56 5.41
C ALA A 130 -8.46 21.63 6.44
N GLN A 131 -9.65 22.09 6.03
CA GLN A 131 -10.80 22.18 6.90
C GLN A 131 -11.31 20.82 7.38
N ARG A 132 -11.02 19.75 6.64
CA ARG A 132 -11.53 18.40 6.92
C ARG A 132 -10.46 17.41 7.36
N PHE A 133 -9.20 17.81 7.31
CA PHE A 133 -8.08 16.91 7.60
C PHE A 133 -8.03 16.45 9.05
N GLY A 134 -8.55 17.26 9.98
CA GLY A 134 -8.60 16.91 11.40
C GLY A 134 -9.62 15.83 11.75
N PHE A 135 -10.47 15.44 10.82
CA PHE A 135 -11.47 14.40 11.05
C PHE A 135 -10.80 13.01 11.05
N ALA A 136 -11.52 11.99 11.54
CA ALA A 136 -10.98 10.64 11.62
C ALA A 136 -10.58 10.14 10.23
N HIS A 137 -9.36 9.57 10.13
CA HIS A 137 -8.83 9.03 8.90
C HIS A 137 -9.17 7.54 8.79
N GLY A 138 -9.70 7.16 7.64
CA GLY A 138 -9.97 5.77 7.31
C GLY A 138 -8.89 5.19 6.40
N LYS A 139 -9.32 4.62 5.28
CA LYS A 139 -8.42 4.01 4.30
C LYS A 139 -7.53 5.07 3.64
N THR A 140 -6.25 4.75 3.49
CA THR A 140 -5.27 5.62 2.83
C THR A 140 -4.58 4.85 1.71
N ASP A 141 -4.60 5.40 0.50
CA ASP A 141 -3.95 4.82 -0.67
C ASP A 141 -2.96 5.82 -1.26
N MET A 142 -1.88 5.31 -1.86
CA MET A 142 -0.97 6.11 -2.67
C MET A 142 -1.12 5.75 -4.14
N VAL A 143 -1.28 6.78 -4.95
CA VAL A 143 -1.50 6.64 -6.39
C VAL A 143 -0.34 7.22 -7.17
#